data_ab720fe85c18316affd0800fc0a8bc44
#
_entry.id   ab720fe85c18316affd0800fc0a8bc44
#
_cell.length_a   1.000
_cell.length_b   1.000
_cell.length_c   1.000
_cell.angle_alpha   90.00
_cell.angle_beta   90.00
_cell.angle_gamma   90.00
#
_symmetry.space_group_name_H-M   'P 1'
#
loop_
_entity.id
_entity.type
_entity.pdbx_description
1 polymer ?
#
loop_
_entity_poly.entity_id
_entity_poly.type
_entity_poly.pdbx_seq_one_letter_code
_entity_poly.pdbx_strand_id
1 'polypeptide(L)'
;LYAAYHLIRLQEMQNFGKPSETAQEITENPAYDLRILNHWDNLDRSIERGYAGKSLWNWEELPGTLSDRYEAYARANASIGINATVLNNVNASSKILSAEYLEKVKALADIFRPYGIKVYLSINFASPMQLGGLSTADPLDKDVIAWWKQKAKEIYRTIPDFGGFLVKANSEGQPGPCDFNRTHAEGANMLADALKPYKGIVMWRAFVYSPTDADRAKQAYLEFQPLDGQFRDNVIVQIKNGPVDFQPREPYSPLFGAMPRTPQMVEFQITQEYLGFSNHLAYLAPMWEEFFDFVKPSSLKAIAGVANIGTDTNWCGHPFAQSNWYAFGRMAWNPSLTSETIAEEWLKQTFFDASNPKHAPIAYEIHNMMMESREAVVDYMMPLGLHHLFAWGHHYGPEPWCDVPGARPDWMPSYYHKADKQGIGFDRSHTGSNATAQYPDSLCHLYDDIRTCPDEYLLWFHHAPWQHTMQSGRTLWDELCYRYDHGVQQVRSFQKKWDLAENYIDAERFKDVQSRLKIQARDAVWWKDACLLYFQEFSGMRPPYEVERPVSYTHLTLPT
;
A
#
# COMPACT_ATOMS: atom_id res chain seq x y z
N LEU A 1 26.20 -10.60 -2.54
CA LEU A 1 25.01 -10.57 -3.38
C LEU A 1 24.58 -9.13 -3.69
N TYR A 2 24.26 -8.31 -2.69
CA TYR A 2 23.79 -6.94 -2.89
C TYR A 2 24.81 -6.06 -3.59
N ALA A 3 26.11 -6.18 -3.28
CA ALA A 3 27.18 -5.44 -3.96
C ALA A 3 27.26 -5.76 -5.47
N ALA A 4 27.02 -7.02 -5.85
CA ALA A 4 26.97 -7.41 -7.27
C ALA A 4 25.79 -6.77 -8.00
N TYR A 5 24.61 -6.74 -7.39
CA TYR A 5 23.45 -6.05 -7.98
C TYR A 5 23.64 -4.54 -8.04
N HIS A 6 24.25 -3.95 -7.01
CA HIS A 6 24.60 -2.52 -7.04
C HIS A 6 25.54 -2.19 -8.18
N LEU A 7 26.58 -3.01 -8.39
CA LEU A 7 27.54 -2.86 -9.48
C LEU A 7 26.86 -2.94 -10.85
N ILE A 8 25.95 -3.91 -11.05
CA ILE A 8 25.17 -4.03 -12.29
C ILE A 8 24.32 -2.78 -12.50
N ARG A 9 23.64 -2.30 -11.48
CA ARG A 9 22.85 -1.05 -11.56
C ARG A 9 23.70 0.15 -11.95
N LEU A 10 24.88 0.32 -11.36
CA LEU A 10 25.82 1.39 -11.73
C LEU A 10 26.26 1.28 -13.19
N GLN A 11 26.45 0.06 -13.68
CA GLN A 11 26.80 -0.22 -15.08
C GLN A 11 25.66 0.20 -16.00
N GLU A 12 24.42 -0.22 -15.71
CA GLU A 12 23.23 0.15 -16.50
C GLU A 12 22.99 1.67 -16.48
N MET A 13 23.29 2.34 -15.36
CA MET A 13 23.20 3.80 -15.26
C MET A 13 24.37 4.52 -15.92
N GLN A 14 25.33 3.79 -16.51
CA GLN A 14 26.59 4.32 -17.11
C GLN A 14 27.43 5.18 -16.16
N ASN A 15 27.26 4.98 -14.87
CA ASN A 15 28.16 5.57 -13.87
C ASN A 15 29.47 4.78 -13.74
N PHE A 16 29.54 3.62 -14.41
CA PHE A 16 30.69 2.72 -14.42
C PHE A 16 31.43 2.89 -15.77
N GLY A 17 32.60 3.44 -15.73
CA GLY A 17 33.46 3.50 -16.93
C GLY A 17 33.97 4.87 -17.34
N LYS A 18 33.65 5.94 -16.62
CA LYS A 18 34.54 7.09 -16.62
C LYS A 18 35.74 6.69 -15.77
N PRO A 19 36.99 6.67 -16.32
CA PRO A 19 38.16 6.41 -15.51
C PRO A 19 38.18 7.49 -14.42
N SER A 20 37.76 7.15 -13.22
CA SER A 20 38.14 7.92 -12.05
C SER A 20 39.58 7.58 -11.81
N GLU A 21 40.47 8.58 -11.79
CA GLU A 21 41.88 8.41 -11.43
C GLU A 21 42.03 7.93 -9.98
N THR A 22 40.93 7.84 -9.22
CA THR A 22 40.88 7.33 -7.86
C THR A 22 39.87 6.18 -7.78
N ALA A 23 40.26 5.04 -7.22
CA ALA A 23 39.37 3.95 -6.89
C ALA A 23 38.24 4.48 -6.02
N GLN A 24 36.99 4.39 -6.50
CA GLN A 24 35.81 4.73 -5.70
C GLN A 24 35.53 3.55 -4.77
N GLU A 25 35.72 3.76 -3.49
CA GLU A 25 35.20 2.86 -2.46
C GLU A 25 33.73 3.25 -2.16
N ILE A 26 32.81 2.34 -2.43
CA ILE A 26 31.37 2.53 -2.14
C ILE A 26 31.03 1.65 -0.96
N THR A 27 30.64 2.27 0.15
CA THR A 27 30.14 1.59 1.34
C THR A 27 28.67 1.93 1.53
N GLU A 28 27.80 0.94 1.46
CA GLU A 28 26.36 1.10 1.71
C GLU A 28 25.88 0.10 2.77
N ASN A 29 25.06 0.58 3.69
CA ASN A 29 24.31 -0.25 4.63
C ASN A 29 22.81 0.02 4.46
N PRO A 30 21.96 -1.01 4.48
CA PRO A 30 20.52 -0.78 4.42
C PRO A 30 20.04 -0.04 5.68
N ALA A 31 19.07 0.86 5.50
CA ALA A 31 18.46 1.60 6.61
C ALA A 31 17.71 0.68 7.58
N TYR A 32 17.17 -0.43 7.08
CA TYR A 32 16.40 -1.40 7.85
C TYR A 32 16.98 -2.79 7.73
N ASP A 33 17.09 -3.50 8.85
CA ASP A 33 17.48 -4.92 8.87
C ASP A 33 16.44 -5.83 8.24
N LEU A 34 15.15 -5.46 8.33
CA LEU A 34 14.02 -6.19 7.76
C LEU A 34 13.31 -5.34 6.71
N ARG A 35 13.33 -5.81 5.46
CA ARG A 35 12.68 -5.22 4.28
C ARG A 35 11.82 -6.31 3.66
N ILE A 36 10.53 -6.30 4.00
CA ILE A 36 9.64 -7.44 3.80
C ILE A 36 8.53 -7.15 2.81
N LEU A 37 8.20 -8.13 1.96
CA LEU A 37 6.99 -8.13 1.15
C LEU A 37 5.89 -8.94 1.85
N ASN A 38 4.68 -8.38 1.87
CA ASN A 38 3.49 -9.05 2.36
C ASN A 38 2.62 -9.44 1.17
N HIS A 39 2.54 -10.73 0.87
CA HIS A 39 1.63 -11.26 -0.15
C HIS A 39 0.23 -11.45 0.43
N TRP A 40 -0.79 -11.10 -0.34
CA TRP A 40 -2.18 -11.40 0.02
C TRP A 40 -2.72 -12.58 -0.78
N ASP A 41 -1.87 -13.57 -0.93
CA ASP A 41 -2.12 -14.80 -1.67
C ASP A 41 -2.90 -15.81 -0.83
N ASN A 42 -3.97 -16.34 -1.40
CA ASN A 42 -4.80 -17.37 -0.78
C ASN A 42 -4.36 -18.78 -1.19
N LEU A 43 -4.76 -19.78 -0.43
CA LEU A 43 -4.38 -21.17 -0.68
C LEU A 43 -5.04 -21.77 -1.93
N ASP A 44 -6.11 -21.15 -2.43
CA ASP A 44 -6.79 -21.48 -3.70
C ASP A 44 -6.17 -20.78 -4.92
N ARG A 45 -5.03 -20.08 -4.73
CA ARG A 45 -4.33 -19.27 -5.73
C ARG A 45 -5.02 -17.96 -6.14
N SER A 46 -6.12 -17.59 -5.54
CA SER A 46 -6.62 -16.23 -5.65
C SER A 46 -5.69 -15.26 -4.90
N ILE A 47 -5.69 -14.01 -5.30
CA ILE A 47 -4.94 -12.93 -4.63
C ILE A 47 -5.95 -11.86 -4.27
N GLU A 48 -6.06 -11.56 -2.97
CA GLU A 48 -6.90 -10.46 -2.55
C GLU A 48 -6.35 -9.14 -3.10
N ARG A 49 -7.18 -8.40 -3.83
CA ARG A 49 -6.79 -7.15 -4.52
C ARG A 49 -5.61 -7.31 -5.48
N GLY A 50 -5.41 -8.49 -6.03
CA GLY A 50 -4.40 -8.78 -7.05
C GLY A 50 -5.01 -8.88 -8.43
N TYR A 51 -4.45 -8.17 -9.40
CA TYR A 51 -4.99 -8.06 -10.76
C TYR A 51 -3.96 -8.45 -11.85
N ALA A 52 -2.92 -9.20 -11.44
CA ALA A 52 -1.81 -9.63 -12.30
C ALA A 52 -1.79 -11.16 -12.51
N GLY A 53 -2.96 -11.78 -12.56
CA GLY A 53 -3.13 -13.22 -12.71
C GLY A 53 -3.30 -13.95 -11.37
N LYS A 54 -3.00 -15.24 -11.34
CA LYS A 54 -3.09 -16.07 -10.13
C LYS A 54 -1.84 -15.92 -9.27
N SER A 55 -1.92 -16.36 -8.00
CA SER A 55 -0.76 -16.46 -7.13
C SER A 55 0.40 -17.20 -7.81
N LEU A 56 1.62 -16.73 -7.58
CA LEU A 56 2.84 -17.44 -8.01
C LEU A 56 2.92 -18.83 -7.37
N TRP A 57 2.48 -18.94 -6.10
CA TRP A 57 2.56 -20.18 -5.34
C TRP A 57 1.48 -21.15 -5.79
N ASN A 58 1.90 -22.22 -6.48
CA ASN A 58 0.97 -23.31 -6.81
C ASN A 58 0.98 -24.35 -5.69
N TRP A 59 0.12 -24.13 -4.70
CA TRP A 59 0.04 -24.96 -3.51
C TRP A 59 -0.35 -26.42 -3.79
N GLU A 60 -1.01 -26.70 -4.92
CA GLU A 60 -1.38 -28.07 -5.34
C GLU A 60 -0.16 -28.85 -5.85
N GLU A 61 0.73 -28.18 -6.58
CA GLU A 61 1.94 -28.78 -7.15
C GLU A 61 3.10 -28.85 -6.17
N LEU A 62 3.14 -27.93 -5.19
CA LEU A 62 4.19 -27.93 -4.17
C LEU A 62 4.03 -29.11 -3.19
N PRO A 63 5.10 -29.72 -2.70
CA PRO A 63 6.52 -29.45 -3.01
C PRO A 63 7.05 -30.24 -4.22
N GLY A 64 6.21 -30.99 -4.92
CA GLY A 64 6.62 -31.93 -5.97
C GLY A 64 7.11 -31.25 -7.26
N THR A 65 6.51 -30.11 -7.64
CA THR A 65 6.91 -29.34 -8.82
C THR A 65 7.30 -27.93 -8.39
N LEU A 66 8.51 -27.52 -8.76
CA LEU A 66 9.05 -26.18 -8.48
C LEU A 66 9.14 -25.40 -9.80
N SER A 67 8.38 -24.33 -9.89
CA SER A 67 8.44 -23.44 -11.06
C SER A 67 9.73 -22.61 -11.06
N ASP A 68 10.38 -22.48 -12.20
CA ASP A 68 11.57 -21.62 -12.38
C ASP A 68 11.25 -20.15 -12.04
N ARG A 69 9.97 -19.76 -12.08
CA ARG A 69 9.54 -18.42 -11.69
C ARG A 69 9.74 -18.12 -10.21
N TYR A 70 9.79 -19.13 -9.33
CA TYR A 70 10.04 -18.91 -7.90
C TYR A 70 11.48 -18.41 -7.69
N GLU A 71 12.44 -19.01 -8.38
CA GLU A 71 13.83 -18.57 -8.32
C GLU A 71 14.02 -17.20 -9.00
N ALA A 72 13.42 -17.00 -10.17
CA ALA A 72 13.43 -15.70 -10.86
C ALA A 72 12.89 -14.58 -9.98
N TYR A 73 11.80 -14.83 -9.25
CA TYR A 73 11.20 -13.90 -8.31
C TYR A 73 12.10 -13.63 -7.10
N ALA A 74 12.72 -14.68 -6.52
CA ALA A 74 13.67 -14.53 -5.41
C ALA A 74 14.86 -13.63 -5.83
N ARG A 75 15.42 -13.89 -7.01
CA ARG A 75 16.52 -13.10 -7.58
C ARG A 75 16.10 -11.64 -7.81
N ALA A 76 14.91 -11.41 -8.38
CA ALA A 76 14.39 -10.07 -8.63
C ALA A 76 14.23 -9.28 -7.31
N ASN A 77 13.69 -9.90 -6.27
CA ASN A 77 13.58 -9.28 -4.95
C ASN A 77 14.94 -8.96 -4.32
N ALA A 78 15.87 -9.89 -4.36
CA ALA A 78 17.21 -9.66 -3.86
C ALA A 78 17.93 -8.51 -4.60
N SER A 79 17.67 -8.35 -5.91
CA SER A 79 18.28 -7.29 -6.73
C SER A 79 17.89 -5.88 -6.30
N ILE A 80 16.75 -5.71 -5.66
CA ILE A 80 16.27 -4.43 -5.11
C ILE A 80 16.40 -4.35 -3.59
N GLY A 81 17.09 -5.30 -2.96
CA GLY A 81 17.41 -5.26 -1.53
C GLY A 81 16.36 -5.86 -0.60
N ILE A 82 15.31 -6.50 -1.09
CA ILE A 82 14.33 -7.23 -0.27
C ILE A 82 14.98 -8.48 0.33
N ASN A 83 14.74 -8.72 1.61
CA ASN A 83 15.34 -9.84 2.35
C ASN A 83 14.34 -10.70 3.14
N ALA A 84 13.04 -10.45 2.93
CA ALA A 84 12.00 -11.22 3.60
C ALA A 84 10.69 -11.21 2.80
N THR A 85 9.89 -12.26 2.97
CA THR A 85 8.57 -12.38 2.35
C THR A 85 7.59 -13.14 3.24
N VAL A 86 6.37 -12.60 3.39
CA VAL A 86 5.22 -13.33 3.93
C VAL A 86 4.50 -13.95 2.74
N LEU A 87 4.30 -15.28 2.75
CA LEU A 87 3.83 -16.02 1.58
C LEU A 87 2.31 -15.99 1.37
N ASN A 88 1.53 -15.68 2.41
CA ASN A 88 0.08 -15.81 2.37
C ASN A 88 -0.66 -14.61 2.95
N ASN A 89 -1.92 -14.53 2.58
CA ASN A 89 -2.83 -13.44 2.94
C ASN A 89 -2.92 -13.23 4.45
N VAL A 90 -3.05 -11.97 4.84
CA VAL A 90 -3.33 -11.56 6.24
C VAL A 90 -4.69 -12.09 6.74
N ASN A 91 -5.66 -12.35 5.83
CA ASN A 91 -6.87 -13.12 6.10
C ASN A 91 -6.55 -14.62 6.09
N ALA A 92 -5.70 -15.04 7.01
CA ALA A 92 -5.04 -16.32 6.98
C ALA A 92 -5.96 -17.50 7.31
N SER A 93 -5.82 -18.59 6.52
CA SER A 93 -6.35 -19.90 6.89
C SER A 93 -5.40 -20.62 7.82
N SER A 94 -5.90 -21.23 8.90
CA SER A 94 -5.09 -22.05 9.80
C SER A 94 -4.40 -23.23 9.09
N LYS A 95 -4.94 -23.66 7.96
CA LYS A 95 -4.40 -24.77 7.15
C LYS A 95 -2.94 -24.55 6.75
N ILE A 96 -2.49 -23.29 6.61
CA ILE A 96 -1.09 -22.96 6.29
C ILE A 96 -0.09 -23.53 7.32
N LEU A 97 -0.52 -23.75 8.58
CA LEU A 97 0.27 -24.30 9.66
C LEU A 97 0.20 -25.84 9.79
N SER A 98 -0.52 -26.53 8.90
CA SER A 98 -0.54 -27.99 8.88
C SER A 98 0.80 -28.54 8.43
N ALA A 99 1.12 -29.78 8.84
CA ALA A 99 2.37 -30.45 8.43
C ALA A 99 2.53 -30.52 6.90
N GLU A 100 1.42 -30.79 6.18
CA GLU A 100 1.39 -30.78 4.71
C GLU A 100 1.86 -29.44 4.13
N TYR A 101 1.28 -28.33 4.61
CA TYR A 101 1.62 -27.01 4.08
C TYR A 101 2.99 -26.53 4.53
N LEU A 102 3.46 -26.92 5.71
CA LEU A 102 4.82 -26.57 6.15
C LEU A 102 5.90 -27.19 5.24
N GLU A 103 5.68 -28.38 4.68
CA GLU A 103 6.59 -28.95 3.67
C GLU A 103 6.57 -28.14 2.36
N LYS A 104 5.40 -27.61 1.95
CA LYS A 104 5.27 -26.72 0.78
C LYS A 104 5.97 -25.39 1.01
N VAL A 105 5.79 -24.80 2.20
CA VAL A 105 6.49 -23.58 2.62
C VAL A 105 8.00 -23.79 2.67
N LYS A 106 8.46 -24.96 3.16
CA LYS A 106 9.87 -25.33 3.19
C LYS A 106 10.47 -25.31 1.79
N ALA A 107 9.78 -25.86 0.80
CA ALA A 107 10.26 -25.89 -0.58
C ALA A 107 10.51 -24.47 -1.13
N LEU A 108 9.62 -23.53 -0.84
CA LEU A 108 9.82 -22.11 -1.19
C LEU A 108 10.95 -21.46 -0.38
N ALA A 109 11.04 -21.76 0.91
CA ALA A 109 12.11 -21.25 1.77
C ALA A 109 13.50 -21.71 1.30
N ASP A 110 13.61 -22.96 0.84
CA ASP A 110 14.85 -23.51 0.31
C ASP A 110 15.29 -22.80 -0.99
N ILE A 111 14.34 -22.38 -1.85
CA ILE A 111 14.61 -21.58 -3.04
C ILE A 111 15.04 -20.14 -2.68
N PHE A 112 14.43 -19.54 -1.67
CA PHE A 112 14.67 -18.14 -1.31
C PHE A 112 15.94 -17.92 -0.48
N ARG A 113 16.34 -18.92 0.29
CA ARG A 113 17.50 -18.85 1.19
C ARG A 113 18.82 -18.47 0.51
N PRO A 114 19.18 -19.01 -0.68
CA PRO A 114 20.40 -18.61 -1.38
C PRO A 114 20.43 -17.12 -1.77
N TYR A 115 19.25 -16.51 -1.90
CA TYR A 115 19.08 -15.08 -2.20
C TYR A 115 19.01 -14.20 -0.96
N GLY A 116 19.22 -14.77 0.24
CA GLY A 116 19.16 -14.05 1.51
C GLY A 116 17.76 -13.62 1.93
N ILE A 117 16.72 -14.27 1.39
CA ILE A 117 15.32 -13.95 1.66
C ILE A 117 14.75 -14.98 2.65
N LYS A 118 14.30 -14.50 3.82
CA LYS A 118 13.63 -15.33 4.82
C LYS A 118 12.12 -15.37 4.57
N VAL A 119 11.54 -16.53 4.88
CA VAL A 119 10.10 -16.77 4.76
C VAL A 119 9.41 -16.51 6.10
N TYR A 120 8.27 -15.86 6.03
CA TYR A 120 7.33 -15.59 7.11
C TYR A 120 5.94 -16.09 6.71
N LEU A 121 5.06 -16.28 7.68
CA LEU A 121 3.66 -16.65 7.42
C LEU A 121 2.70 -15.71 8.15
N SER A 122 1.62 -15.35 7.48
CA SER A 122 0.42 -14.85 8.16
C SER A 122 -0.29 -16.00 8.85
N ILE A 123 -0.73 -15.78 10.09
CA ILE A 123 -1.43 -16.82 10.87
C ILE A 123 -2.84 -16.37 11.27
N ASN A 124 -3.74 -17.34 11.36
CA ASN A 124 -5.03 -17.14 11.98
C ASN A 124 -4.88 -17.31 13.50
N PHE A 125 -5.32 -16.31 14.27
CA PHE A 125 -5.18 -16.30 15.72
C PHE A 125 -5.89 -17.47 16.40
N ALA A 126 -7.01 -17.94 15.82
CA ALA A 126 -7.76 -19.10 16.31
C ALA A 126 -7.24 -20.45 15.81
N SER A 127 -6.01 -20.53 15.27
CA SER A 127 -5.40 -21.80 14.83
C SER A 127 -5.37 -22.90 15.92
N PRO A 128 -5.20 -22.60 17.22
CA PRO A 128 -5.32 -23.61 18.28
C PRO A 128 -6.68 -24.30 18.30
N MET A 129 -7.76 -23.57 18.00
CA MET A 129 -9.12 -24.13 17.90
C MET A 129 -9.31 -24.91 16.58
N GLN A 130 -8.96 -24.27 15.47
CA GLN A 130 -9.29 -24.75 14.12
C GLN A 130 -8.40 -25.93 13.68
N LEU A 131 -7.13 -25.93 14.08
CA LEU A 131 -6.14 -26.95 13.73
C LEU A 131 -5.77 -27.82 14.93
N GLY A 132 -5.78 -27.27 16.13
CA GLY A 132 -5.40 -27.95 17.37
C GLY A 132 -6.54 -28.63 18.09
N GLY A 133 -7.79 -28.35 17.73
CA GLY A 133 -8.98 -28.93 18.37
C GLY A 133 -9.24 -28.42 19.80
N LEU A 134 -8.60 -27.31 20.21
CA LEU A 134 -8.85 -26.69 21.51
C LEU A 134 -10.20 -25.96 21.52
N SER A 135 -10.79 -25.82 22.70
CA SER A 135 -12.06 -25.11 22.90
C SER A 135 -11.96 -23.58 22.91
N THR A 136 -10.73 -23.06 23.01
CA THR A 136 -10.44 -21.64 23.10
C THR A 136 -9.17 -21.28 22.38
N ALA A 137 -8.98 -19.99 22.05
CA ALA A 137 -7.72 -19.39 21.63
C ALA A 137 -7.31 -18.24 22.57
N ASP A 138 -7.83 -18.20 23.82
CA ASP A 138 -7.41 -17.22 24.83
C ASP A 138 -5.88 -17.24 25.01
N PRO A 139 -5.17 -16.13 24.77
CA PRO A 139 -3.70 -16.10 24.83
C PRO A 139 -3.12 -16.34 26.23
N LEU A 140 -3.94 -16.31 27.28
CA LEU A 140 -3.52 -16.63 28.63
C LEU A 140 -3.85 -18.08 29.06
N ASP A 141 -4.56 -18.83 28.21
CA ASP A 141 -4.83 -20.23 28.47
C ASP A 141 -3.56 -21.07 28.32
N LYS A 142 -3.32 -21.98 29.26
CA LYS A 142 -2.09 -22.79 29.33
C LYS A 142 -1.95 -23.76 28.14
N ASP A 143 -3.06 -24.32 27.71
CA ASP A 143 -3.06 -25.29 26.60
C ASP A 143 -2.87 -24.57 25.26
N VAL A 144 -3.42 -23.36 25.10
CA VAL A 144 -3.18 -22.49 23.94
C VAL A 144 -1.72 -22.07 23.87
N ILE A 145 -1.12 -21.64 24.98
CA ILE A 145 0.30 -21.29 25.07
C ILE A 145 1.18 -22.51 24.73
N ALA A 146 0.85 -23.68 25.26
CA ALA A 146 1.58 -24.92 24.99
C ALA A 146 1.47 -25.33 23.52
N TRP A 147 0.29 -25.18 22.91
CA TRP A 147 0.06 -25.46 21.51
C TRP A 147 0.94 -24.58 20.59
N TRP A 148 0.98 -23.27 20.83
CA TRP A 148 1.80 -22.36 20.04
C TRP A 148 3.30 -22.64 20.20
N LYS A 149 3.78 -22.97 21.41
CA LYS A 149 5.17 -23.39 21.64
C LYS A 149 5.51 -24.68 20.87
N GLN A 150 4.61 -25.65 20.87
CA GLN A 150 4.79 -26.87 20.11
C GLN A 150 4.77 -26.65 18.61
N LYS A 151 3.86 -25.79 18.13
CA LYS A 151 3.76 -25.42 16.72
C LYS A 151 5.01 -24.65 16.26
N ALA A 152 5.52 -23.71 17.05
CA ALA A 152 6.78 -23.03 16.76
C ALA A 152 7.94 -24.06 16.64
N LYS A 153 8.04 -25.01 17.57
CA LYS A 153 9.06 -26.07 17.51
C LYS A 153 8.95 -26.90 16.22
N GLU A 154 7.74 -27.24 15.79
CA GLU A 154 7.48 -27.95 14.54
C GLU A 154 7.95 -27.14 13.33
N ILE A 155 7.57 -25.85 13.26
CA ILE A 155 7.95 -24.96 12.16
C ILE A 155 9.48 -24.86 12.06
N TYR A 156 10.18 -24.55 13.16
CA TYR A 156 11.63 -24.38 13.12
C TYR A 156 12.41 -25.69 12.92
N ARG A 157 11.80 -26.82 13.23
CA ARG A 157 12.36 -28.12 12.83
C ARG A 157 12.30 -28.33 11.32
N THR A 158 11.23 -27.86 10.68
CA THR A 158 11.01 -28.00 9.23
C THR A 158 11.75 -26.90 8.45
N ILE A 159 11.75 -25.66 8.95
CA ILE A 159 12.34 -24.47 8.34
C ILE A 159 13.22 -23.78 9.39
N PRO A 160 14.49 -24.17 9.54
CA PRO A 160 15.34 -23.68 10.64
C PRO A 160 15.58 -22.16 10.67
N ASP A 161 15.50 -21.50 9.54
CA ASP A 161 15.67 -20.04 9.37
C ASP A 161 14.35 -19.28 9.20
N PHE A 162 13.22 -19.90 9.55
CA PHE A 162 11.91 -19.26 9.52
C PHE A 162 11.92 -17.92 10.27
N GLY A 163 11.37 -16.86 9.65
CA GLY A 163 11.49 -15.50 10.19
C GLY A 163 10.50 -15.18 11.30
N GLY A 164 9.26 -15.67 11.21
CA GLY A 164 8.22 -15.36 12.18
C GLY A 164 6.83 -15.20 11.59
N PHE A 165 5.95 -14.56 12.34
CA PHE A 165 4.53 -14.41 12.00
C PHE A 165 4.14 -12.99 11.68
N LEU A 166 3.20 -12.85 10.72
CA LEU A 166 2.38 -11.66 10.52
C LEU A 166 0.97 -11.95 11.03
N VAL A 167 0.37 -11.00 11.77
CA VAL A 167 -0.94 -11.20 12.39
C VAL A 167 -1.86 -10.02 12.09
N LYS A 168 -3.03 -10.31 11.53
CA LYS A 168 -4.22 -9.45 11.49
C LYS A 168 -5.22 -10.01 12.49
N ALA A 169 -5.55 -9.26 13.53
CA ALA A 169 -6.40 -9.71 14.62
C ALA A 169 -7.57 -8.75 14.84
N ASN A 170 -8.75 -9.29 15.20
CA ASN A 170 -9.97 -8.55 15.50
C ASN A 170 -10.39 -7.55 14.40
N SER A 171 -10.22 -7.95 13.16
CA SER A 171 -10.52 -7.10 12.00
C SER A 171 -11.08 -7.93 10.86
N GLU A 172 -12.16 -7.46 10.20
CA GLU A 172 -12.80 -8.09 9.02
C GLU A 172 -13.04 -9.59 9.18
N GLY A 173 -13.60 -9.98 10.32
CA GLY A 173 -13.90 -11.38 10.62
C GLY A 173 -12.72 -12.26 11.01
N GLN A 174 -11.50 -11.72 11.05
CA GLN A 174 -10.34 -12.43 11.59
C GLN A 174 -10.41 -12.44 13.12
N PRO A 175 -10.27 -13.61 13.76
CA PRO A 175 -10.29 -13.70 15.21
C PRO A 175 -9.06 -13.07 15.84
N GLY A 176 -9.20 -12.66 17.10
CA GLY A 176 -8.10 -12.04 17.83
C GLY A 176 -8.29 -12.10 19.34
N PRO A 177 -7.35 -11.53 20.10
CA PRO A 177 -7.38 -11.59 21.57
C PRO A 177 -8.59 -10.89 22.18
N CYS A 178 -9.15 -9.86 21.52
CA CYS A 178 -10.33 -9.15 22.03
C CYS A 178 -11.57 -10.03 22.13
N ASP A 179 -11.66 -11.09 21.32
CA ASP A 179 -12.75 -12.09 21.39
C ASP A 179 -12.74 -12.86 22.73
N PHE A 180 -11.62 -12.82 23.45
CA PHE A 180 -11.41 -13.45 24.75
C PHE A 180 -11.24 -12.42 25.88
N ASN A 181 -11.62 -11.17 25.68
CA ASN A 181 -11.40 -10.04 26.61
C ASN A 181 -9.91 -9.83 26.96
N ARG A 182 -9.03 -10.00 25.97
CA ARG A 182 -7.59 -9.77 26.07
C ARG A 182 -7.17 -8.63 25.15
N THR A 183 -6.06 -8.00 25.50
CA THR A 183 -5.46 -6.92 24.70
C THR A 183 -4.68 -7.47 23.51
N HIS A 184 -4.44 -6.62 22.51
CA HIS A 184 -3.53 -6.94 21.40
C HIS A 184 -2.12 -7.27 21.90
N ALA A 185 -1.65 -6.62 22.96
CA ALA A 185 -0.34 -6.89 23.55
C ALA A 185 -0.27 -8.30 24.16
N GLU A 186 -1.30 -8.75 24.88
CA GLU A 186 -1.35 -10.12 25.42
C GLU A 186 -1.34 -11.16 24.30
N GLY A 187 -2.12 -10.95 23.24
CA GLY A 187 -2.12 -11.85 22.07
C GLY A 187 -0.78 -11.89 21.35
N ALA A 188 -0.19 -10.74 21.08
CA ALA A 188 1.11 -10.65 20.41
C ALA A 188 2.23 -11.26 21.24
N ASN A 189 2.23 -11.00 22.56
CA ASN A 189 3.24 -11.50 23.48
C ASN A 189 3.23 -13.02 23.63
N MET A 190 2.07 -13.65 23.62
CA MET A 190 1.95 -15.12 23.60
C MET A 190 2.69 -15.72 22.41
N LEU A 191 2.47 -15.18 21.21
CA LEU A 191 3.14 -15.62 19.99
C LEU A 191 4.65 -15.31 20.03
N ALA A 192 5.00 -14.12 20.50
CA ALA A 192 6.38 -13.68 20.60
C ALA A 192 7.19 -14.56 21.57
N ASP A 193 6.61 -14.94 22.71
CA ASP A 193 7.23 -15.85 23.67
C ASP A 193 7.42 -17.26 23.08
N ALA A 194 6.51 -17.73 22.21
CA ALA A 194 6.67 -19.01 21.51
C ALA A 194 7.80 -18.99 20.47
N LEU A 195 8.03 -17.85 19.80
CA LEU A 195 9.07 -17.69 18.78
C LEU A 195 10.44 -17.29 19.35
N LYS A 196 10.49 -16.72 20.55
CA LYS A 196 11.72 -16.17 21.18
C LYS A 196 12.90 -17.15 21.22
N PRO A 197 12.73 -18.45 21.55
CA PRO A 197 13.84 -19.40 21.54
C PRO A 197 14.57 -19.54 20.20
N TYR A 198 13.87 -19.20 19.11
CA TYR A 198 14.35 -19.33 17.73
C TYR A 198 14.72 -17.97 17.10
N LYS A 199 14.66 -16.87 17.88
CA LYS A 199 14.87 -15.49 17.40
C LYS A 199 13.85 -15.06 16.34
N GLY A 200 12.67 -15.67 16.31
CA GLY A 200 11.57 -15.28 15.46
C GLY A 200 10.87 -14.03 15.96
N ILE A 201 10.25 -13.29 15.05
CA ILE A 201 9.52 -12.06 15.36
C ILE A 201 8.03 -12.20 15.07
N VAL A 202 7.26 -11.31 15.69
CA VAL A 202 5.83 -11.12 15.40
C VAL A 202 5.64 -9.74 14.85
N MET A 203 5.12 -9.63 13.63
CA MET A 203 4.62 -8.39 13.05
C MET A 203 3.12 -8.33 13.33
N TRP A 204 2.71 -7.41 14.18
CA TRP A 204 1.33 -7.26 14.61
C TRP A 204 0.70 -6.04 13.95
N ARG A 205 -0.28 -6.26 13.05
CA ARG A 205 -0.90 -5.16 12.33
C ARG A 205 -1.80 -4.33 13.24
N ALA A 206 -1.53 -3.03 13.29
CA ALA A 206 -2.38 -2.03 13.94
C ALA A 206 -3.48 -1.57 12.97
N PHE A 207 -4.32 -2.52 12.56
CA PHE A 207 -5.43 -2.29 11.67
C PHE A 207 -6.67 -2.97 12.22
N VAL A 208 -7.61 -2.17 12.70
CA VAL A 208 -8.77 -2.64 13.44
C VAL A 208 -10.05 -2.14 12.79
N TYR A 209 -10.98 -3.06 12.59
CA TYR A 209 -12.33 -2.78 12.12
C TYR A 209 -13.41 -3.02 13.18
N SER A 210 -13.07 -3.02 14.47
CA SER A 210 -14.06 -3.05 15.54
C SER A 210 -14.21 -1.64 16.06
N PRO A 211 -15.13 -0.80 15.49
CA PRO A 211 -15.18 0.60 15.83
C PRO A 211 -15.69 0.78 17.25
N THR A 212 -14.85 1.38 18.09
CA THR A 212 -15.25 1.94 19.37
C THR A 212 -15.50 3.44 19.28
N ASP A 213 -15.15 4.06 18.15
CA ASP A 213 -15.34 5.47 17.82
C ASP A 213 -16.10 5.61 16.51
N ALA A 214 -16.86 6.69 16.36
CA ALA A 214 -17.61 6.98 15.14
C ALA A 214 -16.70 7.38 13.97
N ASP A 215 -15.46 7.84 14.23
CA ASP A 215 -14.49 8.16 13.20
C ASP A 215 -13.43 7.04 13.06
N ARG A 216 -13.52 6.32 11.95
CA ARG A 216 -12.59 5.24 11.60
C ARG A 216 -11.12 5.69 11.58
N ALA A 217 -10.85 6.94 11.23
CA ALA A 217 -9.49 7.46 11.17
C ALA A 217 -8.79 7.49 12.56
N LYS A 218 -9.56 7.52 13.65
CA LYS A 218 -9.04 7.53 15.02
C LYS A 218 -8.74 6.13 15.56
N GLN A 219 -9.30 5.09 14.95
CA GLN A 219 -9.43 3.77 15.56
C GLN A 219 -8.08 3.13 15.93
N ALA A 220 -7.15 3.07 14.99
CA ALA A 220 -5.84 2.46 15.26
C ALA A 220 -5.10 3.16 16.41
N TYR A 221 -5.15 4.48 16.45
CA TYR A 221 -4.54 5.27 17.52
C TYR A 221 -5.16 4.96 18.87
N LEU A 222 -6.49 5.02 18.96
CA LEU A 222 -7.22 4.81 20.23
C LEU A 222 -6.97 3.41 20.81
N GLU A 223 -6.79 2.42 19.95
CA GLU A 223 -6.64 1.03 20.38
C GLU A 223 -5.20 0.65 20.70
N PHE A 224 -4.22 1.19 19.98
CA PHE A 224 -2.82 0.78 20.13
C PHE A 224 -1.98 1.72 20.99
N GLN A 225 -2.22 3.03 20.96
CA GLN A 225 -1.45 3.98 21.77
C GLN A 225 -1.43 3.64 23.28
N PRO A 226 -2.56 3.23 23.91
CA PRO A 226 -2.55 2.85 25.33
C PRO A 226 -1.71 1.61 25.65
N LEU A 227 -1.35 0.82 24.64
CA LEU A 227 -0.55 -0.40 24.79
C LEU A 227 0.95 -0.16 24.65
N ASP A 228 1.38 1.11 24.50
CA ASP A 228 2.79 1.43 24.35
C ASP A 228 3.66 0.89 25.50
N GLY A 229 4.71 0.16 25.15
CA GLY A 229 5.63 -0.48 26.09
C GLY A 229 5.11 -1.78 26.72
N GLN A 230 3.96 -2.29 26.30
CA GLN A 230 3.42 -3.56 26.78
C GLN A 230 3.80 -4.75 25.86
N PHE A 231 4.31 -4.49 24.67
CA PHE A 231 4.75 -5.51 23.72
C PHE A 231 6.15 -6.04 24.04
N ARG A 232 6.40 -7.31 23.73
CA ARG A 232 7.76 -7.92 23.81
C ARG A 232 8.71 -7.30 22.78
N ASP A 233 10.02 -7.38 23.04
CA ASP A 233 11.07 -6.80 22.18
C ASP A 233 11.09 -7.42 20.76
N ASN A 234 10.59 -8.65 20.60
CA ASN A 234 10.46 -9.32 19.30
C ASN A 234 9.07 -9.17 18.66
N VAL A 235 8.26 -8.23 19.14
CA VAL A 235 7.04 -7.76 18.48
C VAL A 235 7.34 -6.44 17.79
N ILE A 236 6.92 -6.31 16.53
CA ILE A 236 6.96 -5.05 15.79
C ILE A 236 5.51 -4.71 15.40
N VAL A 237 5.02 -3.55 15.84
CA VAL A 237 3.68 -3.08 15.45
C VAL A 237 3.76 -2.56 14.03
N GLN A 238 3.01 -3.19 13.13
CA GLN A 238 2.96 -2.87 11.70
C GLN A 238 1.78 -1.93 11.42
N ILE A 239 2.09 -0.73 10.95
CA ILE A 239 1.15 0.39 10.80
C ILE A 239 1.08 0.79 9.34
N LYS A 240 -0.12 0.94 8.78
CA LYS A 240 -0.30 1.52 7.44
C LYS A 240 0.24 2.95 7.40
N ASN A 241 0.74 3.39 6.25
CA ASN A 241 1.25 4.74 6.09
C ASN A 241 0.21 5.83 6.42
N GLY A 242 -1.06 5.62 6.04
CA GLY A 242 -2.20 6.48 6.40
C GLY A 242 -3.11 5.84 7.45
N PRO A 243 -4.03 6.61 8.04
CA PRO A 243 -4.88 6.14 9.14
C PRO A 243 -6.02 5.21 8.71
N VAL A 244 -6.31 5.09 7.40
CA VAL A 244 -7.45 4.31 6.91
C VAL A 244 -7.03 3.18 5.97
N ASP A 245 -6.69 3.44 4.69
CA ASP A 245 -6.62 2.32 3.75
C ASP A 245 -5.83 2.55 2.45
N PHE A 246 -4.58 2.95 2.51
CA PHE A 246 -3.67 3.00 1.35
C PHE A 246 -4.16 3.83 0.15
N GLN A 247 -5.03 4.80 0.36
CA GLN A 247 -5.48 5.66 -0.73
C GLN A 247 -4.31 6.49 -1.30
N PRO A 248 -4.36 6.89 -2.57
CA PRO A 248 -3.30 7.69 -3.19
C PRO A 248 -2.97 9.00 -2.45
N ARG A 249 -3.91 9.52 -1.66
CA ARG A 249 -3.71 10.62 -0.72
C ARG A 249 -4.37 10.31 0.61
N GLU A 250 -3.57 10.16 1.65
CA GLU A 250 -3.97 10.16 3.06
C GLU A 250 -2.93 10.94 3.86
N PRO A 251 -3.30 11.64 4.93
CA PRO A 251 -2.28 12.12 5.86
C PRO A 251 -1.55 10.91 6.47
N TYR A 252 -0.33 11.09 6.96
CA TYR A 252 0.34 9.97 7.64
C TYR A 252 -0.42 9.54 8.89
N SER A 253 -0.31 8.27 9.28
CA SER A 253 -0.98 7.75 10.48
C SER A 253 -0.40 8.38 11.75
N PRO A 254 -1.22 9.02 12.60
CA PRO A 254 -0.72 9.66 13.82
C PRO A 254 -0.20 8.67 14.87
N LEU A 255 -0.40 7.37 14.67
CA LEU A 255 0.17 6.34 15.54
C LEU A 255 1.70 6.29 15.48
N PHE A 256 2.30 6.71 14.34
CA PHE A 256 3.74 6.88 14.25
C PHE A 256 4.23 7.98 15.21
N GLY A 257 5.17 7.62 16.09
CA GLY A 257 5.66 8.51 17.15
C GLY A 257 4.82 8.51 18.42
N ALA A 258 3.59 7.99 18.40
CA ALA A 258 2.73 7.91 19.59
C ALA A 258 3.01 6.68 20.49
N MET A 259 3.87 5.78 20.04
CA MET A 259 4.28 4.57 20.78
C MET A 259 5.82 4.49 20.90
N PRO A 260 6.47 5.41 21.64
CA PRO A 260 7.93 5.53 21.65
C PRO A 260 8.67 4.36 22.33
N ARG A 261 7.96 3.49 23.08
CA ARG A 261 8.53 2.33 23.77
C ARG A 261 8.29 1.01 23.03
N THR A 262 7.59 1.05 21.90
CA THR A 262 7.21 -0.13 21.11
C THR A 262 7.85 -0.07 19.74
N PRO A 263 8.56 -1.12 19.28
CA PRO A 263 9.07 -1.16 17.90
C PRO A 263 7.94 -1.04 16.88
N GLN A 264 8.11 -0.14 15.91
CA GLN A 264 7.15 0.13 14.85
C GLN A 264 7.75 -0.15 13.48
N MET A 265 6.91 -0.49 12.51
CA MET A 265 7.24 -0.56 11.10
C MET A 265 6.13 0.04 10.25
N VAL A 266 6.48 0.62 9.12
CA VAL A 266 5.49 1.09 8.16
C VAL A 266 5.09 -0.05 7.22
N GLU A 267 3.78 -0.07 6.85
CA GLU A 267 3.21 -0.90 5.81
C GLU A 267 2.79 0.01 4.65
N PHE A 268 3.49 -0.06 3.53
CA PHE A 268 3.06 0.56 2.27
C PHE A 268 2.30 -0.46 1.42
N GLN A 269 1.41 0.01 0.56
CA GLN A 269 0.84 -0.82 -0.49
C GLN A 269 1.53 -0.50 -1.81
N ILE A 270 2.19 -1.51 -2.39
CA ILE A 270 2.88 -1.40 -3.69
C ILE A 270 1.89 -1.61 -4.84
N THR A 271 0.83 -2.33 -4.58
CA THR A 271 -0.18 -2.76 -5.55
C THR A 271 -1.21 -1.70 -5.83
N GLN A 272 -1.91 -1.87 -6.95
CA GLN A 272 -2.85 -0.92 -7.53
C GLN A 272 -4.30 -1.20 -7.08
N GLU A 273 -4.55 -1.34 -5.78
CA GLU A 273 -5.85 -1.75 -5.24
C GLU A 273 -7.01 -0.87 -5.71
N TYR A 274 -6.81 0.46 -5.68
CA TYR A 274 -7.86 1.43 -6.02
C TYR A 274 -7.68 2.04 -7.42
N LEU A 275 -6.77 1.51 -8.23
CA LEU A 275 -6.29 2.12 -9.47
C LEU A 275 -6.75 1.33 -10.70
N GLY A 276 -8.06 1.11 -10.85
CA GLY A 276 -8.66 0.51 -12.03
C GLY A 276 -8.15 -0.90 -12.34
N PHE A 277 -8.00 -1.75 -11.31
CA PHE A 277 -7.52 -3.13 -11.47
C PHE A 277 -6.22 -3.23 -12.26
N SER A 278 -5.20 -2.50 -11.83
CA SER A 278 -3.88 -2.38 -12.49
C SER A 278 -3.91 -1.77 -13.89
N ASN A 279 -4.98 -1.03 -14.25
CA ASN A 279 -5.02 -0.29 -15.52
C ASN A 279 -4.51 1.14 -15.42
N HIS A 280 -4.61 1.76 -14.24
CA HIS A 280 -4.21 3.15 -14.07
C HIS A 280 -2.73 3.27 -13.74
N LEU A 281 -2.03 4.13 -14.46
CA LEU A 281 -0.66 4.51 -14.14
C LEU A 281 -0.66 5.43 -12.92
N ALA A 282 0.03 5.00 -11.87
CA ALA A 282 0.33 5.81 -10.70
C ALA A 282 1.68 5.39 -10.11
N TYR A 283 2.66 6.28 -10.18
CA TYR A 283 3.95 6.09 -9.53
C TYR A 283 3.84 6.56 -8.08
N LEU A 284 3.92 5.63 -7.14
CA LEU A 284 3.61 5.86 -5.73
C LEU A 284 4.80 6.34 -4.89
N ALA A 285 6.02 6.28 -5.42
CA ALA A 285 7.20 6.68 -4.66
C ALA A 285 7.17 8.12 -4.14
N PRO A 286 6.61 9.12 -4.86
CA PRO A 286 6.43 10.46 -4.29
C PRO A 286 5.60 10.48 -3.00
N MET A 287 4.54 9.66 -2.92
CA MET A 287 3.73 9.52 -1.71
C MET A 287 4.52 8.91 -0.54
N TRP A 288 5.42 7.97 -0.82
CA TRP A 288 6.26 7.37 0.23
C TRP A 288 7.38 8.29 0.67
N GLU A 289 7.91 9.12 -0.24
CA GLU A 289 8.86 10.18 0.08
C GLU A 289 8.21 11.22 1.01
N GLU A 290 7.00 11.71 0.70
CA GLU A 290 6.20 12.58 1.57
C GLU A 290 5.97 11.97 2.97
N PHE A 291 5.74 10.66 3.07
CA PHE A 291 5.61 9.99 4.37
C PHE A 291 6.88 10.16 5.22
N PHE A 292 8.05 10.06 4.63
CA PHE A 292 9.33 10.21 5.34
C PHE A 292 9.66 11.67 5.71
N ASP A 293 8.95 12.65 5.19
CA ASP A 293 9.02 14.04 5.67
C ASP A 293 8.40 14.18 7.08
N PHE A 294 7.39 13.35 7.39
CA PHE A 294 6.73 13.33 8.69
C PHE A 294 7.29 12.29 9.65
N VAL A 295 7.66 11.12 9.14
CA VAL A 295 8.12 9.98 9.94
C VAL A 295 9.60 9.72 9.68
N LYS A 296 10.44 10.03 10.65
CA LYS A 296 11.90 9.83 10.51
C LYS A 296 12.21 8.35 10.26
N PRO A 297 12.95 8.00 9.19
CA PRO A 297 13.32 6.61 8.90
C PRO A 297 13.94 5.88 10.09
N SER A 298 14.78 6.56 10.87
CA SER A 298 15.45 5.99 12.06
C SER A 298 14.52 5.67 13.23
N SER A 299 13.27 6.13 13.22
CA SER A 299 12.27 5.78 14.24
C SER A 299 11.60 4.43 13.96
N LEU A 300 11.76 3.89 12.76
CA LEU A 300 11.17 2.63 12.35
C LEU A 300 12.17 1.48 12.48
N LYS A 301 11.69 0.32 12.93
CA LYS A 301 12.50 -0.89 13.07
C LYS A 301 12.60 -1.68 11.77
N ALA A 302 11.58 -1.59 10.92
CA ALA A 302 11.45 -2.34 9.68
C ALA A 302 10.52 -1.63 8.70
N ILE A 303 10.44 -2.16 7.48
CA ILE A 303 9.55 -1.67 6.42
C ILE A 303 8.88 -2.83 5.70
N ALA A 304 7.58 -2.74 5.48
CA ALA A 304 6.77 -3.72 4.77
C ALA A 304 6.09 -3.12 3.54
N GLY A 305 5.99 -3.92 2.49
CA GLY A 305 5.22 -3.58 1.29
C GLY A 305 4.21 -4.68 0.96
N VAL A 306 2.94 -4.31 0.82
CA VAL A 306 1.90 -5.20 0.30
C VAL A 306 2.11 -5.34 -1.21
N ALA A 307 2.29 -6.58 -1.68
CA ALA A 307 2.81 -6.86 -3.01
C ALA A 307 1.90 -7.78 -3.82
N ASN A 308 0.61 -7.58 -3.86
CA ASN A 308 -0.41 -8.42 -4.54
C ASN A 308 -0.06 -8.76 -6.02
N ILE A 309 1.13 -9.28 -6.25
CA ILE A 309 1.68 -9.67 -7.56
C ILE A 309 1.14 -11.04 -7.98
N GLY A 310 1.23 -11.34 -9.26
CA GLY A 310 0.73 -12.60 -9.82
C GLY A 310 1.61 -13.22 -10.90
N THR A 311 1.01 -14.13 -11.64
CA THR A 311 1.67 -14.90 -12.72
C THR A 311 1.93 -14.12 -13.99
N ASP A 312 1.53 -12.85 -14.07
CA ASP A 312 1.86 -11.99 -15.21
C ASP A 312 3.39 -11.91 -15.42
N THR A 313 3.80 -11.64 -16.66
CA THR A 313 5.23 -11.60 -17.05
C THR A 313 6.01 -10.55 -16.26
N ASN A 314 5.39 -9.39 -16.00
CA ASN A 314 5.98 -8.29 -15.24
C ASN A 314 5.67 -8.33 -13.73
N TRP A 315 5.01 -9.39 -13.22
CA TRP A 315 4.55 -9.61 -11.85
C TRP A 315 3.34 -8.73 -11.42
N CYS A 316 3.20 -7.53 -11.96
CA CYS A 316 2.38 -6.46 -11.43
C CYS A 316 1.15 -6.12 -12.30
N GLY A 317 1.00 -6.72 -13.48
CA GLY A 317 -0.05 -6.43 -14.45
C GLY A 317 0.27 -5.22 -15.31
N HIS A 318 0.27 -4.01 -14.79
CA HIS A 318 0.70 -2.81 -15.52
C HIS A 318 2.23 -2.72 -15.54
N PRO A 319 2.88 -2.49 -16.71
CA PRO A 319 4.34 -2.33 -16.77
C PRO A 319 4.88 -1.29 -15.78
N PHE A 320 4.23 -0.13 -15.66
CA PHE A 320 4.63 0.89 -14.68
C PHE A 320 4.32 0.54 -13.22
N ALA A 321 3.43 -0.39 -12.92
CA ALA A 321 3.24 -0.85 -11.54
C ALA A 321 4.48 -1.57 -11.01
N GLN A 322 5.30 -2.15 -11.89
CA GLN A 322 6.61 -2.70 -11.53
C GLN A 322 7.55 -1.62 -10.98
N SER A 323 7.42 -0.36 -11.44
CA SER A 323 8.23 0.75 -10.90
C SER A 323 7.96 1.00 -9.41
N ASN A 324 6.75 0.77 -8.94
CA ASN A 324 6.41 0.89 -7.52
C ASN A 324 7.10 -0.20 -6.69
N TRP A 325 7.13 -1.43 -7.21
CA TRP A 325 7.85 -2.53 -6.59
C TRP A 325 9.38 -2.27 -6.53
N TYR A 326 9.97 -1.79 -7.63
CA TYR A 326 11.36 -1.35 -7.69
C TYR A 326 11.63 -0.22 -6.67
N ALA A 327 10.78 0.80 -6.66
CA ALA A 327 10.92 1.95 -5.77
C ALA A 327 10.81 1.56 -4.29
N PHE A 328 9.89 0.65 -3.94
CA PHE A 328 9.79 0.14 -2.59
C PHE A 328 11.12 -0.49 -2.12
N GLY A 329 11.72 -1.35 -2.94
CA GLY A 329 13.00 -1.96 -2.60
C GLY A 329 14.14 -0.94 -2.43
N ARG A 330 14.20 0.06 -3.31
CA ARG A 330 15.21 1.12 -3.25
C ARG A 330 15.06 2.01 -2.02
N MET A 331 13.83 2.43 -1.70
CA MET A 331 13.54 3.23 -0.49
C MET A 331 13.69 2.41 0.80
N ALA A 332 13.36 1.13 0.78
CA ALA A 332 13.59 0.24 1.91
C ALA A 332 15.08 0.05 2.21
N TRP A 333 15.92 0.10 1.19
CA TRP A 333 17.37 0.09 1.34
C TRP A 333 17.92 1.44 1.81
N ASN A 334 17.52 2.51 1.11
CA ASN A 334 17.92 3.88 1.41
C ASN A 334 16.76 4.87 1.25
N PRO A 335 16.07 5.22 2.34
CA PRO A 335 14.94 6.15 2.31
C PRO A 335 15.31 7.61 2.03
N SER A 336 16.62 7.92 1.88
CA SER A 336 17.07 9.24 1.44
C SER A 336 17.15 9.39 -0.09
N LEU A 337 16.88 8.32 -0.84
CA LEU A 337 16.77 8.41 -2.28
C LEU A 337 15.47 9.13 -2.65
N THR A 338 15.56 10.08 -3.58
CA THR A 338 14.39 10.77 -4.09
C THR A 338 13.60 9.88 -5.07
N SER A 339 12.31 10.07 -5.10
CA SER A 339 11.42 9.40 -6.07
C SER A 339 11.83 9.65 -7.52
N GLU A 340 12.33 10.85 -7.83
CA GLU A 340 12.88 11.23 -9.14
C GLU A 340 14.09 10.36 -9.53
N THR A 341 15.07 10.23 -8.62
CA THR A 341 16.26 9.40 -8.87
C THR A 341 15.88 7.94 -9.12
N ILE A 342 14.93 7.41 -8.34
CA ILE A 342 14.48 6.03 -8.47
C ILE A 342 13.71 5.82 -9.78
N ALA A 343 12.88 6.78 -10.20
CA ALA A 343 12.20 6.75 -11.50
C ALA A 343 13.18 6.73 -12.67
N GLU A 344 14.23 7.56 -12.61
CA GLU A 344 15.29 7.58 -13.62
C GLU A 344 16.04 6.24 -13.69
N GLU A 345 16.41 5.66 -12.53
CA GLU A 345 17.04 4.34 -12.46
C GLU A 345 16.17 3.27 -13.13
N TRP A 346 14.88 3.23 -12.77
CA TRP A 346 13.96 2.22 -13.29
C TRP A 346 13.74 2.36 -14.81
N LEU A 347 13.58 3.59 -15.31
CA LEU A 347 13.38 3.85 -16.74
C LEU A 347 14.59 3.42 -17.58
N LYS A 348 15.81 3.70 -17.12
CA LYS A 348 17.05 3.31 -17.81
C LYS A 348 17.26 1.81 -17.84
N GLN A 349 16.83 1.09 -16.80
CA GLN A 349 16.93 -0.37 -16.74
C GLN A 349 15.78 -1.09 -17.47
N THR A 350 14.69 -0.38 -17.79
CA THR A 350 13.45 -0.99 -18.29
C THR A 350 13.18 -0.66 -19.75
N PHE A 351 13.25 0.60 -20.13
CA PHE A 351 12.80 1.07 -21.45
C PHE A 351 13.89 1.76 -22.26
N PHE A 352 14.85 2.44 -21.62
CA PHE A 352 15.74 3.35 -22.32
C PHE A 352 17.20 3.00 -22.12
N ASP A 353 17.93 2.90 -23.25
CA ASP A 353 19.38 2.76 -23.22
C ASP A 353 20.03 4.12 -22.91
N ALA A 354 20.64 4.25 -21.74
CA ALA A 354 21.34 5.44 -21.30
C ALA A 354 22.55 5.80 -22.17
N SER A 355 23.10 4.85 -22.94
CA SER A 355 24.20 5.08 -23.88
C SER A 355 23.75 5.76 -25.18
N ASN A 356 22.47 5.69 -25.49
CA ASN A 356 21.93 6.22 -26.73
C ASN A 356 21.38 7.64 -26.52
N PRO A 357 22.05 8.68 -26.99
CA PRO A 357 21.61 10.07 -26.78
C PRO A 357 20.25 10.38 -27.41
N LYS A 358 19.78 9.57 -28.38
CA LYS A 358 18.45 9.73 -28.98
C LYS A 358 17.32 9.35 -28.01
N HIS A 359 17.61 8.54 -27.00
CA HIS A 359 16.62 8.15 -25.99
C HIS A 359 16.39 9.24 -24.95
N ALA A 360 17.35 10.12 -24.70
CA ALA A 360 17.29 11.10 -23.62
C ALA A 360 16.05 12.03 -23.63
N PRO A 361 15.62 12.60 -24.79
CA PRO A 361 14.43 13.46 -24.81
C PRO A 361 13.15 12.70 -24.47
N ILE A 362 13.02 11.46 -24.96
CA ILE A 362 11.84 10.63 -24.70
C ILE A 362 11.84 10.12 -23.26
N ALA A 363 12.99 9.69 -22.76
CA ALA A 363 13.15 9.28 -21.36
C ALA A 363 12.75 10.40 -20.40
N TYR A 364 13.09 11.66 -20.71
CA TYR A 364 12.68 12.83 -19.94
C TYR A 364 11.15 13.02 -19.91
N GLU A 365 10.49 12.92 -21.07
CA GLU A 365 9.03 13.05 -21.15
C GLU A 365 8.30 11.94 -20.37
N ILE A 366 8.79 10.70 -20.45
CA ILE A 366 8.23 9.58 -19.72
C ILE A 366 8.53 9.67 -18.22
N HIS A 367 9.70 10.16 -17.85
CA HIS A 367 10.01 10.46 -16.44
C HIS A 367 9.03 11.48 -15.85
N ASN A 368 8.78 12.59 -16.55
CA ASN A 368 7.81 13.59 -16.11
C ASN A 368 6.39 12.99 -16.00
N MET A 369 5.99 12.16 -16.97
CA MET A 369 4.73 11.43 -16.92
C MET A 369 4.62 10.56 -15.65
N MET A 370 5.69 9.84 -15.27
CA MET A 370 5.71 9.06 -14.03
C MET A 370 5.54 9.95 -12.80
N MET A 371 6.33 11.01 -12.71
CA MET A 371 6.32 11.91 -11.54
C MET A 371 4.96 12.61 -11.36
N GLU A 372 4.29 12.98 -12.45
CA GLU A 372 2.96 13.62 -12.43
C GLU A 372 1.81 12.64 -12.16
N SER A 373 2.03 11.32 -12.34
CA SER A 373 0.96 10.34 -12.43
C SER A 373 0.17 10.13 -11.14
N ARG A 374 0.80 10.18 -9.98
CA ARG A 374 0.13 10.06 -8.68
C ARG A 374 -0.82 11.25 -8.44
N GLU A 375 -0.38 12.48 -8.70
CA GLU A 375 -1.22 13.67 -8.54
C GLU A 375 -2.39 13.68 -9.54
N ALA A 376 -2.17 13.22 -10.77
CA ALA A 376 -3.25 13.08 -11.74
C ALA A 376 -4.35 12.13 -11.22
N VAL A 377 -3.95 11.02 -10.60
CA VAL A 377 -4.91 10.08 -9.99
C VAL A 377 -5.65 10.72 -8.82
N VAL A 378 -4.95 11.43 -7.93
CA VAL A 378 -5.59 12.16 -6.82
C VAL A 378 -6.61 13.16 -7.36
N ASP A 379 -6.26 13.93 -8.37
CA ASP A 379 -7.12 14.96 -8.93
C ASP A 379 -8.40 14.40 -9.57
N TYR A 380 -8.34 13.28 -10.33
CA TYR A 380 -9.58 12.74 -10.90
C TYR A 380 -10.36 11.80 -9.98
N MET A 381 -9.77 11.27 -8.89
CA MET A 381 -10.46 10.35 -7.98
C MET A 381 -10.89 11.00 -6.66
N MET A 382 -9.98 11.73 -5.99
CA MET A 382 -10.15 12.15 -4.60
C MET A 382 -9.49 13.50 -4.30
N PRO A 383 -9.77 14.54 -5.09
CA PRO A 383 -9.14 15.83 -4.89
C PRO A 383 -9.45 16.43 -3.51
N LEU A 384 -8.55 17.29 -3.03
CA LEU A 384 -8.73 18.12 -1.84
C LEU A 384 -8.96 17.32 -0.53
N GLY A 385 -8.51 16.07 -0.46
CA GLY A 385 -8.67 15.23 0.73
C GLY A 385 -9.97 14.42 0.76
N LEU A 386 -10.74 14.39 -0.32
CA LEU A 386 -11.83 13.42 -0.47
C LEU A 386 -11.29 11.99 -0.40
N HIS A 387 -12.16 11.05 0.00
CA HIS A 387 -11.74 9.68 0.25
C HIS A 387 -12.87 8.68 -0.02
N HIS A 388 -12.53 7.44 -0.38
CA HIS A 388 -13.49 6.32 -0.55
C HIS A 388 -14.68 6.59 -1.48
N LEU A 389 -14.49 7.28 -2.60
CA LEU A 389 -15.57 7.60 -3.55
C LEU A 389 -15.82 6.50 -4.59
N PHE A 390 -15.21 5.32 -4.42
CA PHE A 390 -15.27 4.22 -5.37
C PHE A 390 -16.48 3.31 -5.16
N ALA A 391 -16.77 2.51 -6.20
CA ALA A 391 -17.85 1.55 -6.22
C ALA A 391 -17.70 0.46 -5.15
N TRP A 392 -18.82 0.09 -4.54
CA TRP A 392 -18.88 -0.97 -3.55
C TRP A 392 -18.36 -2.32 -4.06
N GLY A 393 -17.66 -3.01 -3.19
CA GLY A 393 -17.30 -4.43 -3.31
C GLY A 393 -16.10 -4.73 -4.21
N HIS A 394 -15.86 -3.99 -5.28
CA HIS A 394 -14.75 -4.24 -6.18
C HIS A 394 -13.76 -3.07 -6.33
N HIS A 395 -14.03 -1.91 -5.74
CA HIS A 395 -13.17 -0.73 -5.72
C HIS A 395 -12.77 -0.19 -7.12
N TYR A 396 -13.63 -0.41 -8.12
CA TYR A 396 -13.42 0.09 -9.47
C TYR A 396 -14.45 1.15 -9.84
N GLY A 397 -13.97 2.30 -10.27
CA GLY A 397 -14.82 3.41 -10.71
C GLY A 397 -15.52 4.16 -9.57
N PRO A 398 -16.18 5.29 -9.89
CA PRO A 398 -16.84 6.15 -8.92
C PRO A 398 -18.25 5.66 -8.58
N GLU A 399 -18.59 5.69 -7.31
CA GLU A 399 -19.96 5.58 -6.80
C GLU A 399 -20.16 6.48 -5.56
N PRO A 400 -19.99 7.82 -5.65
CA PRO A 400 -20.13 8.69 -4.49
C PRO A 400 -21.50 8.60 -3.81
N TRP A 401 -22.53 8.14 -4.52
CA TRP A 401 -23.89 7.92 -4.03
C TRP A 401 -24.10 6.54 -3.39
N CYS A 402 -23.09 5.66 -3.35
CA CYS A 402 -23.27 4.28 -2.92
C CYS A 402 -23.77 4.22 -1.46
N ASP A 403 -24.87 3.52 -1.26
CA ASP A 403 -25.45 3.21 0.04
C ASP A 403 -26.00 1.78 -0.01
N VAL A 404 -25.33 0.86 0.70
CA VAL A 404 -25.70 -0.57 0.72
C VAL A 404 -26.37 -0.89 2.05
N PRO A 405 -27.66 -1.27 2.04
CA PRO A 405 -28.37 -1.60 3.25
C PRO A 405 -27.69 -2.71 4.06
N GLY A 406 -27.43 -2.45 5.33
CA GLY A 406 -26.78 -3.40 6.25
C GLY A 406 -25.26 -3.43 6.17
N ALA A 407 -24.64 -2.70 5.25
CA ALA A 407 -23.19 -2.50 5.26
C ALA A 407 -22.77 -1.55 6.39
N ARG A 408 -21.51 -1.64 6.80
CA ARG A 408 -20.95 -0.72 7.78
C ARG A 408 -20.93 0.71 7.20
N PRO A 409 -21.38 1.72 7.96
CA PRO A 409 -21.36 3.11 7.48
C PRO A 409 -19.98 3.59 7.02
N ASP A 410 -18.92 3.19 7.71
CA ASP A 410 -17.52 3.57 7.43
C ASP A 410 -16.91 2.85 6.20
N TRP A 411 -17.71 2.07 5.47
CA TRP A 411 -17.37 1.53 4.15
C TRP A 411 -18.07 2.30 3.00
N MET A 412 -19.01 3.18 3.35
CA MET A 412 -19.80 3.93 2.36
C MET A 412 -19.14 5.28 2.02
N PRO A 413 -19.16 5.69 0.74
CA PRO A 413 -18.66 7.00 0.33
C PRO A 413 -19.28 8.17 1.09
N SER A 414 -20.59 8.11 1.35
CA SER A 414 -21.31 9.15 2.10
C SER A 414 -20.77 9.40 3.50
N TYR A 415 -20.19 8.38 4.14
CA TYR A 415 -19.50 8.51 5.43
C TYR A 415 -18.28 9.44 5.35
N TYR A 416 -17.55 9.40 4.23
CA TYR A 416 -16.34 10.19 4.04
C TYR A 416 -16.61 11.58 3.51
N HIS A 417 -17.39 11.70 2.43
CA HIS A 417 -17.63 13.02 1.82
C HIS A 417 -18.65 13.88 2.56
N LYS A 418 -19.61 13.28 3.27
CA LYS A 418 -20.65 13.97 4.04
C LYS A 418 -21.27 15.19 3.33
N ALA A 419 -21.39 15.13 1.99
CA ALA A 419 -21.89 16.24 1.20
C ALA A 419 -23.34 16.57 1.57
N ASP A 420 -23.62 17.85 1.80
CA ASP A 420 -24.96 18.41 2.03
C ASP A 420 -25.08 19.81 1.40
N LYS A 421 -26.20 20.47 1.64
CA LYS A 421 -26.42 21.83 1.09
C LYS A 421 -25.45 22.90 1.63
N GLN A 422 -24.80 22.62 2.75
CA GLN A 422 -23.90 23.56 3.41
C GLN A 422 -22.46 23.39 2.92
N GLY A 423 -22.02 22.13 2.65
CA GLY A 423 -20.66 21.86 2.28
C GLY A 423 -20.37 20.39 1.99
N ILE A 424 -19.09 20.05 2.03
CA ILE A 424 -18.55 18.71 1.79
C ILE A 424 -17.31 18.47 2.66
N GLY A 425 -17.01 17.20 2.93
CA GLY A 425 -15.86 16.78 3.72
C GLY A 425 -16.23 16.33 5.14
N PHE A 426 -15.30 15.70 5.82
CA PHE A 426 -15.49 15.16 7.17
C PHE A 426 -14.86 16.10 8.20
N ASP A 427 -15.66 16.66 9.13
CA ASP A 427 -15.13 17.46 10.23
C ASP A 427 -14.41 16.58 11.25
N ARG A 428 -13.07 16.58 11.18
CA ARG A 428 -12.14 15.91 12.09
C ARG A 428 -11.38 16.88 12.98
N SER A 429 -11.72 18.18 12.92
CA SER A 429 -11.20 19.22 13.80
C SER A 429 -11.77 19.08 15.23
N HIS A 430 -11.37 19.97 16.13
CA HIS A 430 -11.90 20.05 17.49
C HIS A 430 -13.42 20.26 17.55
N THR A 431 -14.04 20.77 16.48
CA THR A 431 -15.50 20.94 16.38
C THR A 431 -16.24 19.68 15.94
N GLY A 432 -15.51 18.72 15.37
CA GLY A 432 -16.03 17.46 14.88
C GLY A 432 -15.58 16.25 15.71
N SER A 433 -14.93 15.28 15.05
CA SER A 433 -14.46 14.05 15.72
C SER A 433 -13.20 14.26 16.59
N ASN A 434 -12.55 15.41 16.45
CA ASN A 434 -11.28 15.73 17.12
C ASN A 434 -10.13 14.77 16.81
N ALA A 435 -10.08 14.25 15.58
CA ALA A 435 -8.97 13.39 15.14
C ALA A 435 -7.65 14.18 15.00
N THR A 436 -7.71 15.48 14.77
CA THR A 436 -6.54 16.37 14.70
C THR A 436 -5.72 16.34 15.99
N ALA A 437 -6.37 16.13 17.14
CA ALA A 437 -5.69 16.02 18.45
C ALA A 437 -4.79 14.77 18.59
N GLN A 438 -4.85 13.82 17.65
CA GLN A 438 -3.95 12.65 17.63
C GLN A 438 -2.57 12.97 17.02
N TYR A 439 -2.45 14.11 16.32
CA TYR A 439 -1.21 14.56 15.71
C TYR A 439 -0.34 15.37 16.69
N PRO A 440 0.98 15.47 16.45
CA PRO A 440 1.84 16.39 17.21
C PRO A 440 1.31 17.83 17.15
N ASP A 441 1.55 18.61 18.23
CA ASP A 441 0.97 19.96 18.42
C ASP A 441 1.08 20.85 17.17
N SER A 442 2.22 20.87 16.48
CA SER A 442 2.42 21.70 15.28
C SER A 442 1.49 21.31 14.14
N LEU A 443 1.29 20.01 13.91
CA LEU A 443 0.40 19.51 12.87
C LEU A 443 -1.06 19.55 13.32
N CYS A 444 -1.32 19.32 14.62
CA CYS A 444 -2.65 19.53 15.17
C CYS A 444 -3.13 20.96 14.89
N HIS A 445 -2.35 21.98 15.21
CA HIS A 445 -2.71 23.37 14.92
C HIS A 445 -2.87 23.65 13.43
N LEU A 446 -2.01 23.06 12.59
CA LEU A 446 -2.08 23.22 11.14
C LEU A 446 -3.37 22.65 10.54
N TYR A 447 -3.76 21.44 10.98
CA TYR A 447 -4.91 20.72 10.43
C TYR A 447 -6.25 21.12 11.07
N ASP A 448 -6.23 21.65 12.30
CA ASP A 448 -7.44 21.94 13.08
C ASP A 448 -8.15 23.23 12.66
N ASP A 449 -7.43 24.19 12.10
CA ASP A 449 -7.99 25.45 11.58
C ASP A 449 -8.15 25.36 10.06
N ILE A 450 -9.38 25.49 9.59
CA ILE A 450 -9.72 25.46 8.15
C ILE A 450 -8.93 26.47 7.31
N ARG A 451 -8.43 27.55 7.92
CA ARG A 451 -7.66 28.60 7.23
C ARG A 451 -6.20 28.25 7.03
N THR A 452 -5.67 27.33 7.83
CA THR A 452 -4.27 26.89 7.80
C THR A 452 -4.11 25.48 7.26
N CYS A 453 -5.20 24.71 7.23
CA CYS A 453 -5.20 23.35 6.68
C CYS A 453 -4.78 23.39 5.20
N PRO A 454 -3.78 22.61 4.79
CA PRO A 454 -3.41 22.51 3.37
C PRO A 454 -4.58 22.05 2.51
N ASP A 455 -4.73 22.64 1.32
CA ASP A 455 -5.84 22.35 0.42
C ASP A 455 -5.96 20.85 0.10
N GLU A 456 -4.84 20.14 -0.03
CA GLU A 456 -4.80 18.70 -0.32
C GLU A 456 -5.38 17.80 0.78
N TYR A 457 -5.53 18.32 2.01
CA TYR A 457 -6.12 17.62 3.15
C TYR A 457 -7.40 18.29 3.66
N LEU A 458 -7.88 19.36 3.02
CA LEU A 458 -9.00 20.17 3.51
C LEU A 458 -10.23 19.31 3.82
N LEU A 459 -10.69 18.53 2.86
CA LEU A 459 -11.93 17.74 2.98
C LEU A 459 -11.75 16.45 3.79
N TRP A 460 -10.50 16.11 4.09
CA TRP A 460 -10.21 15.06 5.06
C TRP A 460 -10.42 15.54 6.50
N PHE A 461 -10.02 16.78 6.82
CA PHE A 461 -10.08 17.32 8.18
C PHE A 461 -11.30 18.22 8.43
N HIS A 462 -11.93 18.78 7.41
CA HIS A 462 -13.02 19.74 7.57
C HIS A 462 -14.24 19.42 6.70
N HIS A 463 -15.42 19.69 7.26
CA HIS A 463 -16.63 19.87 6.47
C HIS A 463 -16.68 21.32 6.03
N ALA A 464 -16.21 21.58 4.79
CA ALA A 464 -16.01 22.94 4.30
C ALA A 464 -17.21 23.44 3.48
N PRO A 465 -17.65 24.68 3.68
CA PRO A 465 -18.72 25.28 2.88
C PRO A 465 -18.37 25.34 1.39
N TRP A 466 -19.35 25.14 0.51
CA TRP A 466 -19.14 25.20 -0.96
C TRP A 466 -18.53 26.53 -1.44
N GLN A 467 -18.77 27.63 -0.69
CA GLN A 467 -18.24 28.98 -0.97
C GLN A 467 -16.91 29.26 -0.24
N HIS A 468 -16.33 28.28 0.47
CA HIS A 468 -15.05 28.48 1.12
C HIS A 468 -14.00 28.94 0.10
N THR A 469 -13.22 29.97 0.46
CA THR A 469 -12.17 30.50 -0.42
C THR A 469 -10.90 29.66 -0.24
N MET A 470 -10.50 28.98 -1.31
CA MET A 470 -9.29 28.17 -1.38
C MET A 470 -8.04 29.05 -1.50
N GLN A 471 -6.85 28.46 -1.32
CA GLN A 471 -5.58 29.18 -1.49
C GLN A 471 -5.41 29.76 -2.91
N SER A 472 -6.01 29.15 -3.91
CA SER A 472 -6.07 29.65 -5.29
C SER A 472 -6.91 30.93 -5.46
N GLY A 473 -7.69 31.30 -4.46
CA GLY A 473 -8.68 32.38 -4.51
C GLY A 473 -10.04 32.00 -5.11
N ARG A 474 -10.20 30.73 -5.54
CA ARG A 474 -11.47 30.20 -6.04
C ARG A 474 -12.37 29.77 -4.89
N THR A 475 -13.67 29.57 -5.18
CA THR A 475 -14.54 28.84 -4.25
C THR A 475 -14.15 27.36 -4.19
N LEU A 476 -14.47 26.66 -3.09
CA LEU A 476 -14.27 25.22 -2.98
C LEU A 476 -14.91 24.45 -4.14
N TRP A 477 -16.14 24.83 -4.53
CA TRP A 477 -16.81 24.20 -5.67
C TRP A 477 -16.04 24.38 -6.98
N ASP A 478 -15.59 25.59 -7.28
CA ASP A 478 -14.82 25.85 -8.48
C ASP A 478 -13.47 25.11 -8.45
N GLU A 479 -12.76 25.13 -7.32
CA GLU A 479 -11.50 24.42 -7.18
C GLU A 479 -11.70 22.90 -7.37
N LEU A 480 -12.76 22.33 -6.81
CA LEU A 480 -13.10 20.92 -6.99
C LEU A 480 -13.32 20.59 -8.48
N CYS A 481 -14.06 21.43 -9.20
CA CYS A 481 -14.27 21.28 -10.64
C CYS A 481 -12.95 21.34 -11.43
N TYR A 482 -12.10 22.31 -11.11
CA TYR A 482 -10.80 22.44 -11.78
C TYR A 482 -9.86 21.27 -11.49
N ARG A 483 -9.85 20.74 -10.27
CA ARG A 483 -9.03 19.58 -9.92
C ARG A 483 -9.46 18.34 -10.68
N TYR A 484 -10.74 18.02 -10.70
CA TYR A 484 -11.25 16.89 -11.49
C TYR A 484 -10.92 17.04 -12.98
N ASP A 485 -11.09 18.22 -13.57
CA ASP A 485 -10.75 18.46 -14.97
C ASP A 485 -9.24 18.37 -15.22
N HIS A 486 -8.43 18.91 -14.32
CA HIS A 486 -6.97 18.82 -14.41
C HIS A 486 -6.50 17.36 -14.45
N GLY A 487 -7.01 16.50 -13.57
CA GLY A 487 -6.68 15.07 -13.59
C GLY A 487 -7.02 14.40 -14.93
N VAL A 488 -8.17 14.73 -15.53
CA VAL A 488 -8.54 14.26 -16.87
C VAL A 488 -7.55 14.73 -17.94
N GLN A 489 -7.20 16.01 -17.93
CA GLN A 489 -6.29 16.58 -18.92
C GLN A 489 -4.87 16.00 -18.78
N GLN A 490 -4.42 15.75 -17.54
CA GLN A 490 -3.13 15.10 -17.30
C GLN A 490 -3.09 13.70 -17.91
N VAL A 491 -4.10 12.86 -17.69
CA VAL A 491 -4.12 11.50 -18.28
C VAL A 491 -4.17 11.55 -19.81
N ARG A 492 -4.91 12.51 -20.39
CA ARG A 492 -4.89 12.75 -21.84
C ARG A 492 -3.50 13.18 -22.35
N SER A 493 -2.77 13.95 -21.54
CA SER A 493 -1.38 14.31 -21.83
C SER A 493 -0.46 13.09 -21.77
N PHE A 494 -0.66 12.19 -20.81
CA PHE A 494 0.13 10.95 -20.70
C PHE A 494 0.01 10.07 -21.93
N GLN A 495 -1.19 9.95 -22.52
CA GLN A 495 -1.35 9.23 -23.79
C GLN A 495 -0.47 9.83 -24.89
N LYS A 496 -0.47 11.17 -25.03
CA LYS A 496 0.33 11.87 -26.04
C LYS A 496 1.83 11.72 -25.79
N LYS A 497 2.27 11.83 -24.52
CA LYS A 497 3.67 11.62 -24.13
C LYS A 497 4.10 10.18 -24.46
N TRP A 498 3.25 9.18 -24.16
CA TRP A 498 3.55 7.78 -24.44
C TRP A 498 3.62 7.47 -25.94
N ASP A 499 2.75 8.06 -26.75
CA ASP A 499 2.76 7.89 -28.22
C ASP A 499 4.11 8.32 -28.84
N LEU A 500 4.83 9.28 -28.23
CA LEU A 500 6.17 9.65 -28.68
C LEU A 500 7.21 8.55 -28.49
N ALA A 501 6.95 7.60 -27.61
CA ALA A 501 7.87 6.51 -27.29
C ALA A 501 7.76 5.29 -28.22
N GLU A 502 6.82 5.27 -29.19
CA GLU A 502 6.52 4.10 -30.05
C GLU A 502 7.75 3.49 -30.74
N ASN A 503 8.68 4.32 -31.21
CA ASN A 503 9.88 3.86 -31.91
C ASN A 503 11.08 3.54 -30.98
N TYR A 504 10.91 3.66 -29.68
CA TYR A 504 11.98 3.51 -28.68
C TYR A 504 11.77 2.32 -27.75
N ILE A 505 10.57 1.76 -27.74
CA ILE A 505 10.15 0.67 -26.87
C ILE A 505 9.66 -0.49 -27.74
N ASP A 506 9.85 -1.73 -27.28
CA ASP A 506 9.31 -2.88 -27.99
C ASP A 506 7.78 -2.81 -28.12
N ALA A 507 7.28 -3.35 -29.23
CA ALA A 507 5.89 -3.20 -29.62
C ALA A 507 4.89 -3.83 -28.63
N GLU A 508 5.29 -4.85 -27.88
CA GLU A 508 4.43 -5.53 -26.90
C GLU A 508 4.18 -4.62 -25.69
N ARG A 509 5.24 -4.17 -25.03
CA ARG A 509 5.13 -3.27 -23.87
C ARG A 509 4.54 -1.92 -24.24
N PHE A 510 4.89 -1.39 -25.44
CA PHE A 510 4.32 -0.14 -25.92
C PHE A 510 2.79 -0.22 -26.03
N LYS A 511 2.27 -1.26 -26.69
CA LYS A 511 0.82 -1.46 -26.90
C LYS A 511 0.08 -1.75 -25.61
N ASP A 512 0.69 -2.49 -24.69
CA ASP A 512 0.08 -2.77 -23.38
C ASP A 512 -0.14 -1.47 -22.59
N VAL A 513 0.89 -0.65 -22.42
CA VAL A 513 0.79 0.64 -21.73
C VAL A 513 -0.18 1.58 -22.46
N GLN A 514 -0.10 1.66 -23.80
CA GLN A 514 -1.02 2.51 -24.59
C GLN A 514 -2.49 2.11 -24.36
N SER A 515 -2.78 0.82 -24.31
CA SER A 515 -4.13 0.31 -24.06
C SER A 515 -4.63 0.67 -22.66
N ARG A 516 -3.76 0.55 -21.67
CA ARG A 516 -4.09 0.89 -20.27
C ARG A 516 -4.29 2.40 -20.08
N LEU A 517 -3.46 3.24 -20.70
CA LEU A 517 -3.65 4.69 -20.67
C LEU A 517 -4.96 5.14 -21.33
N LYS A 518 -5.42 4.43 -22.38
CA LYS A 518 -6.75 4.67 -22.98
C LYS A 518 -7.88 4.34 -22.00
N ILE A 519 -7.74 3.24 -21.26
CA ILE A 519 -8.68 2.87 -20.19
C ILE A 519 -8.67 3.94 -19.10
N GLN A 520 -7.50 4.32 -18.61
CA GLN A 520 -7.35 5.35 -17.58
C GLN A 520 -7.94 6.71 -18.01
N ALA A 521 -7.74 7.12 -19.25
CA ALA A 521 -8.31 8.37 -19.76
C ALA A 521 -9.85 8.35 -19.80
N ARG A 522 -10.43 7.21 -20.20
CA ARG A 522 -11.88 6.99 -20.13
C ARG A 522 -12.37 7.03 -18.69
N ASP A 523 -11.69 6.33 -17.81
CA ASP A 523 -12.08 6.20 -16.40
C ASP A 523 -11.92 7.55 -15.67
N ALA A 524 -10.89 8.34 -15.98
CA ALA A 524 -10.72 9.68 -15.42
C ALA A 524 -11.90 10.61 -15.75
N VAL A 525 -12.40 10.58 -17.00
CA VAL A 525 -13.62 11.31 -17.40
C VAL A 525 -14.82 10.79 -16.62
N TRP A 526 -14.99 9.48 -16.51
CA TRP A 526 -16.09 8.87 -15.75
C TRP A 526 -16.06 9.31 -14.27
N TRP A 527 -14.88 9.30 -13.64
CA TRP A 527 -14.71 9.78 -12.26
C TRP A 527 -15.14 11.24 -12.11
N LYS A 528 -14.62 12.13 -12.96
CA LYS A 528 -14.97 13.55 -12.97
C LYS A 528 -16.48 13.74 -13.12
N ASP A 529 -17.07 13.13 -14.14
CA ASP A 529 -18.47 13.36 -14.48
C ASP A 529 -19.40 12.82 -13.38
N ALA A 530 -19.15 11.61 -12.87
CA ALA A 530 -19.94 11.01 -11.82
C ALA A 530 -19.90 11.82 -10.52
N CYS A 531 -18.71 12.21 -10.08
CA CYS A 531 -18.54 12.97 -8.83
C CYS A 531 -19.09 14.38 -8.94
N LEU A 532 -18.79 15.11 -10.02
CA LEU A 532 -19.27 16.48 -10.18
C LEU A 532 -20.79 16.56 -10.33
N LEU A 533 -21.41 15.65 -11.08
CA LEU A 533 -22.87 15.61 -11.18
C LEU A 533 -23.53 15.33 -9.84
N TYR A 534 -22.99 14.36 -9.08
CA TYR A 534 -23.52 14.03 -7.77
C TYR A 534 -23.37 15.18 -6.78
N PHE A 535 -22.19 15.77 -6.67
CA PHE A 535 -21.95 16.87 -5.73
C PHE A 535 -22.67 18.16 -6.15
N GLN A 536 -22.96 18.34 -7.44
CA GLN A 536 -23.76 19.47 -7.92
C GLN A 536 -25.20 19.46 -7.36
N GLU A 537 -25.77 18.29 -7.07
CA GLU A 537 -27.10 18.20 -6.46
C GLU A 537 -27.14 18.85 -5.07
N PHE A 538 -26.02 18.84 -4.35
CA PHE A 538 -25.90 19.45 -3.04
C PHE A 538 -25.49 20.94 -3.12
N SER A 539 -24.47 21.25 -3.90
CA SER A 539 -23.96 22.61 -4.03
C SER A 539 -24.94 23.56 -4.71
N GLY A 540 -25.75 23.05 -5.64
CA GLY A 540 -26.62 23.86 -6.50
C GLY A 540 -25.85 24.81 -7.43
N MET A 541 -24.52 24.70 -7.51
CA MET A 541 -23.66 25.60 -8.29
C MET A 541 -23.34 25.01 -9.66
N ARG A 542 -23.16 25.88 -10.65
CA ARG A 542 -22.73 25.45 -11.99
C ARG A 542 -21.21 25.28 -12.00
N PRO A 543 -20.68 24.25 -12.71
CA PRO A 543 -19.23 24.19 -12.97
C PRO A 543 -18.76 25.45 -13.72
N PRO A 544 -17.51 25.90 -13.50
CA PRO A 544 -16.90 26.99 -14.26
C PRO A 544 -17.02 26.78 -15.77
N TYR A 545 -17.07 27.89 -16.53
CA TYR A 545 -17.32 27.81 -17.98
C TYR A 545 -16.19 27.06 -18.72
N GLU A 546 -14.96 27.20 -18.25
CA GLU A 546 -13.74 26.64 -18.84
C GLU A 546 -13.60 25.11 -18.62
N VAL A 547 -14.29 24.60 -17.61
CA VAL A 547 -14.27 23.16 -17.28
C VAL A 547 -15.17 22.40 -18.24
N GLU A 548 -14.66 21.28 -18.78
CA GLU A 548 -15.45 20.39 -19.63
C GLU A 548 -16.71 19.92 -18.89
N ARG A 549 -17.87 20.10 -19.50
CA ARG A 549 -19.16 19.80 -18.87
C ARG A 549 -19.29 18.34 -18.55
N PRO A 550 -19.64 17.97 -17.31
CA PRO A 550 -19.90 16.58 -16.96
C PRO A 550 -21.14 16.05 -17.69
N VAL A 551 -21.07 14.78 -18.10
CA VAL A 551 -22.12 14.08 -18.85
C VAL A 551 -22.66 12.91 -18.05
N SER A 552 -23.99 12.78 -17.99
CA SER A 552 -24.63 11.62 -17.37
C SER A 552 -24.53 10.37 -18.27
N TYR A 553 -23.95 9.30 -17.76
CA TYR A 553 -23.82 8.01 -18.44
C TYR A 553 -25.03 7.11 -18.13
N THR A 554 -26.22 7.48 -18.58
CA THR A 554 -27.46 6.73 -18.32
C THR A 554 -27.51 5.35 -19.00
N HIS A 555 -26.53 4.97 -19.82
CA HIS A 555 -26.53 3.74 -20.62
C HIS A 555 -25.21 2.93 -20.60
N LEU A 556 -24.31 3.19 -19.68
CA LEU A 556 -23.16 2.30 -19.50
C LEU A 556 -23.58 1.09 -18.68
N THR A 557 -24.07 0.05 -19.39
CA THR A 557 -24.01 -1.30 -18.83
C THR A 557 -22.53 -1.67 -18.65
N LEU A 558 -22.15 -2.01 -17.42
CA LEU A 558 -20.86 -2.62 -17.16
C LEU A 558 -20.65 -3.79 -18.12
N PRO A 559 -19.50 -3.95 -18.75
CA PRO A 559 -19.21 -5.20 -19.46
C PRO A 559 -19.28 -6.33 -18.43
N THR A 560 -20.20 -7.27 -18.67
CA THR A 560 -20.36 -8.53 -17.92
C THR A 560 -19.13 -9.40 -18.06
#